data_b21c80248698de67259a11d84af13d50
#
_entry.id   b21c80248698de67259a11d84af13d50
#
_cell.length_a   1.000
_cell.length_b   1.000
_cell.length_c   1.000
_cell.angle_alpha   90.00
_cell.angle_beta   90.00
_cell.angle_gamma   90.00
#
_symmetry.space_group_name_H-M   'P 1'
#
loop_
_entity.id
_entity.type
_entity.pdbx_description
1 polymer ?
#
loop_
_entity_poly.entity_id
_entity_poly.type
_entity_poly.pdbx_seq_one_letter_code
_entity_poly.pdbx_strand_id
1 'polypeptide(L)'
;MQEISDLSFFQDKGNVLILTGCSKNKLNTEQEVPAEELYTGTLFRFVKEYADSINADLYIISAKYGLISRNTLIKTYDKVLRTYADAESLRPEIERELSLLHGGYDQILVIAGDKYRRTLKGIADERYYFLKTSGIGHTLHLLKEQIS
;
A
#
# COMPACT_ATOMS: atom_id res chain seq x y z
N MET A 1 5.33 11.92 10.23
CA MET A 1 5.76 11.19 9.01
C MET A 1 7.27 10.96 9.06
N GLN A 2 7.69 9.70 9.00
CA GLN A 2 9.11 9.33 9.08
C GLN A 2 9.49 8.48 7.87
N GLU A 3 10.69 8.72 7.34
CA GLU A 3 11.25 7.85 6.33
C GLU A 3 12.14 6.81 7.01
N ILE A 4 12.00 5.54 6.61
CA ILE A 4 12.79 4.44 7.14
C ILE A 4 13.45 3.68 6.01
N SER A 5 14.57 3.03 6.31
CA SER A 5 15.36 2.31 5.31
C SER A 5 15.42 0.81 5.55
N ASP A 6 14.74 0.31 6.58
CA ASP A 6 14.72 -1.10 6.88
C ASP A 6 13.38 -1.48 7.53
N LEU A 7 13.02 -2.78 7.49
CA LEU A 7 11.73 -3.28 7.93
C LEU A 7 11.77 -4.07 9.24
N SER A 8 12.94 -4.29 9.81
CA SER A 8 13.06 -5.10 11.03
C SER A 8 12.28 -4.51 12.20
N PHE A 9 12.05 -3.21 12.18
CA PHE A 9 11.31 -2.47 13.20
C PHE A 9 9.87 -2.94 13.39
N PHE A 10 9.26 -3.54 12.35
CA PHE A 10 7.84 -3.87 12.36
C PHE A 10 7.52 -5.30 12.76
N GLN A 11 8.49 -6.08 13.16
CA GLN A 11 8.25 -7.47 13.55
C GLN A 11 7.44 -7.52 14.85
N ASP A 12 6.26 -8.16 14.77
CA ASP A 12 5.37 -8.40 15.91
C ASP A 12 5.04 -7.17 16.74
N LYS A 13 4.79 -6.04 16.08
CA LYS A 13 4.51 -4.77 16.77
C LYS A 13 3.03 -4.50 17.04
N GLY A 14 2.15 -5.49 16.83
CA GLY A 14 0.73 -5.30 17.11
C GLY A 14 0.00 -4.62 15.95
N ASN A 15 -0.83 -3.62 16.23
CA ASN A 15 -1.72 -3.02 15.24
C ASN A 15 -0.98 -2.23 14.17
N VAL A 16 -0.53 -2.92 13.13
CA VAL A 16 0.15 -2.32 12.00
C VAL A 16 -0.76 -2.38 10.77
N LEU A 17 -0.89 -1.23 10.10
CA LEU A 17 -1.53 -1.14 8.80
C LEU A 17 -0.44 -0.94 7.76
N ILE A 18 -0.49 -1.72 6.68
CA ILE A 18 0.38 -1.52 5.53
C ILE A 18 -0.43 -0.94 4.39
N LEU A 19 0.08 0.15 3.80
CA LEU A 19 -0.50 0.79 2.62
C LEU A 19 0.44 0.58 1.45
N THR A 20 -0.11 0.11 0.34
CA THR A 20 0.66 -0.04 -0.90
C THR A 20 -0.14 0.52 -2.07
N GLY A 21 0.54 0.84 -3.17
CA GLY A 21 -0.12 1.31 -4.39
C GLY A 21 -0.68 0.15 -5.20
N CYS A 22 -1.61 0.45 -6.10
CA CYS A 22 -2.13 -0.55 -7.01
C CYS A 22 -1.05 -0.94 -8.04
N SER A 23 -1.11 -2.19 -8.49
CA SER A 23 -0.19 -2.74 -9.46
C SER A 23 -0.70 -2.46 -10.88
N LYS A 24 0.22 -2.20 -11.81
CA LYS A 24 -0.09 -2.11 -13.22
C LYS A 24 -0.51 -3.48 -13.76
N ASN A 25 0.16 -4.53 -13.30
CA ASN A 25 -0.15 -5.91 -13.72
C ASN A 25 -1.32 -6.43 -12.92
N LYS A 26 -2.34 -6.90 -13.62
CA LYS A 26 -3.58 -7.38 -13.03
C LYS A 26 -4.01 -8.68 -13.67
N LEU A 27 -4.76 -9.47 -12.92
CA LEU A 27 -5.35 -10.70 -13.41
C LEU A 27 -6.31 -10.40 -14.57
N ASN A 28 -6.21 -11.19 -15.64
CA ASN A 28 -7.07 -11.02 -16.80
C ASN A 28 -8.39 -11.79 -16.56
N THR A 29 -9.37 -11.12 -15.99
CA THR A 29 -10.67 -11.69 -15.68
C THR A 29 -11.75 -10.62 -15.79
N GLU A 30 -12.96 -11.03 -16.15
CA GLU A 30 -14.12 -10.15 -16.17
C GLU A 30 -14.92 -10.23 -14.87
N GLN A 31 -14.55 -11.16 -14.00
CA GLN A 31 -15.24 -11.37 -12.73
C GLN A 31 -14.69 -10.44 -11.64
N GLU A 32 -15.53 -10.17 -10.64
CA GLU A 32 -15.06 -9.53 -9.42
C GLU A 32 -14.24 -10.53 -8.62
N VAL A 33 -13.07 -10.08 -8.15
CA VAL A 33 -12.19 -10.90 -7.30
C VAL A 33 -11.71 -10.04 -6.13
N PRO A 34 -11.28 -10.66 -5.02
CA PRO A 34 -10.65 -9.89 -3.96
C PRO A 34 -9.46 -9.09 -4.49
N ALA A 35 -9.30 -7.88 -4.01
CA ALA A 35 -8.23 -6.99 -4.48
C ALA A 35 -6.86 -7.67 -4.45
N GLU A 36 -6.57 -8.43 -3.40
CA GLU A 36 -5.28 -9.12 -3.28
C GLU A 36 -5.02 -10.16 -4.37
N GLU A 37 -6.07 -10.64 -5.03
CA GLU A 37 -5.93 -11.59 -6.13
C GLU A 37 -5.87 -10.88 -7.49
N LEU A 38 -6.41 -9.68 -7.58
CA LEU A 38 -6.40 -8.94 -8.84
C LEU A 38 -4.99 -8.45 -9.20
N TYR A 39 -4.23 -7.97 -8.23
CA TYR A 39 -2.91 -7.38 -8.49
C TYR A 39 -1.85 -8.48 -8.53
N THR A 40 -1.25 -8.68 -9.71
CA THR A 40 -0.32 -9.77 -9.98
C THR A 40 1.15 -9.34 -10.05
N GLY A 41 1.45 -8.07 -9.81
CA GLY A 41 2.82 -7.58 -9.83
C GLY A 41 3.69 -8.21 -8.75
N THR A 42 4.98 -8.34 -9.03
CA THR A 42 5.94 -8.95 -8.10
C THR A 42 6.02 -8.18 -6.78
N LEU A 43 6.07 -6.87 -6.84
CA LEU A 43 6.15 -6.04 -5.63
C LEU A 43 4.92 -6.26 -4.76
N PHE A 44 3.73 -6.23 -5.35
CA PHE A 44 2.49 -6.42 -4.60
C PHE A 44 2.49 -7.78 -3.89
N ARG A 45 2.89 -8.82 -4.60
CA ARG A 45 2.94 -10.17 -4.03
C ARG A 45 3.83 -10.23 -2.79
N PHE A 46 5.02 -9.62 -2.85
CA PHE A 46 5.93 -9.61 -1.70
C PHE A 46 5.43 -8.72 -0.56
N VAL A 47 4.77 -7.61 -0.87
CA VAL A 47 4.13 -6.78 0.17
C VAL A 47 3.06 -7.59 0.90
N LYS A 48 2.24 -8.33 0.16
CA LYS A 48 1.22 -9.20 0.73
C LYS A 48 1.82 -10.27 1.64
N GLU A 49 2.86 -10.95 1.17
CA GLU A 49 3.54 -11.98 1.97
C GLU A 49 4.14 -11.38 3.24
N TYR A 50 4.73 -10.20 3.13
CA TYR A 50 5.29 -9.51 4.28
C TYR A 50 4.20 -9.13 5.28
N ALA A 51 3.08 -8.57 4.81
CA ALA A 51 1.96 -8.23 5.68
C ALA A 51 1.46 -9.46 6.45
N ASP A 52 1.35 -10.60 5.76
CA ASP A 52 0.96 -11.85 6.40
C ASP A 52 1.98 -12.30 7.45
N SER A 53 3.27 -12.14 7.16
CA SER A 53 4.34 -12.58 8.06
C SER A 53 4.37 -11.82 9.39
N ILE A 54 3.94 -10.56 9.40
CA ILE A 54 3.89 -9.74 10.61
C ILE A 54 2.46 -9.57 11.15
N ASN A 55 1.51 -10.25 10.54
CA ASN A 55 0.09 -10.19 10.91
C ASN A 55 -0.47 -8.76 10.86
N ALA A 56 -0.08 -8.02 9.83
CA ALA A 56 -0.55 -6.66 9.59
C ALA A 56 -1.76 -6.65 8.67
N ASP A 57 -2.59 -5.63 8.79
CA ASP A 57 -3.65 -5.38 7.82
C ASP A 57 -3.04 -4.73 6.58
N LEU A 58 -3.61 -5.03 5.42
CA LEU A 58 -3.12 -4.52 4.14
C LEU A 58 -4.25 -3.82 3.40
N TYR A 59 -4.01 -2.54 3.06
CA TYR A 59 -4.91 -1.76 2.23
C TYR A 59 -4.15 -1.26 0.99
N ILE A 60 -4.89 -1.07 -0.08
CA ILE A 60 -4.34 -0.68 -1.38
C ILE A 60 -4.88 0.68 -1.76
N ILE A 61 -4.00 1.58 -2.19
CA ILE A 61 -4.38 2.86 -2.78
C ILE A 61 -4.61 2.59 -4.26
N SER A 62 -5.87 2.49 -4.66
CA SER A 62 -6.25 2.20 -6.04
C SER A 62 -6.50 3.50 -6.80
N ALA A 63 -5.92 3.61 -7.99
CA ALA A 63 -6.15 4.77 -8.85
C ALA A 63 -7.63 4.93 -9.24
N LYS A 64 -8.37 3.82 -9.28
CA LYS A 64 -9.79 3.82 -9.65
C LYS A 64 -10.71 3.79 -8.44
N TYR A 65 -10.42 2.93 -7.48
CA TYR A 65 -11.34 2.63 -6.39
C TYR A 65 -11.05 3.37 -5.08
N GLY A 66 -9.96 4.15 -5.03
CA GLY A 66 -9.56 4.81 -3.80
C GLY A 66 -8.88 3.85 -2.84
N LEU A 67 -9.14 3.97 -1.56
CA LEU A 67 -8.55 3.10 -0.54
C LEU A 67 -9.42 1.86 -0.37
N ILE A 68 -8.85 0.69 -0.63
CA ILE A 68 -9.57 -0.58 -0.54
C ILE A 68 -8.78 -1.58 0.28
N SER A 69 -9.50 -2.47 1.00
CA SER A 69 -8.85 -3.55 1.72
C SER A 69 -8.48 -4.67 0.76
N ARG A 70 -7.58 -5.55 1.19
CA ARG A 70 -7.17 -6.71 0.40
C ARG A 70 -8.33 -7.63 0.03
N ASN A 71 -9.40 -7.61 0.81
CA ASN A 71 -10.56 -8.49 0.62
C ASN A 71 -11.70 -7.87 -0.18
N THR A 72 -11.60 -6.59 -0.51
CA THR A 72 -12.63 -5.89 -1.28
C THR A 72 -12.75 -6.51 -2.67
N LEU A 73 -13.98 -6.86 -3.06
CA LEU A 73 -14.23 -7.41 -4.38
C LEU A 73 -14.23 -6.29 -5.41
N ILE A 74 -13.37 -6.42 -6.42
CA ILE A 74 -13.21 -5.42 -7.47
C ILE A 74 -13.06 -6.09 -8.83
N LYS A 75 -13.38 -5.34 -9.88
CA LYS A 75 -13.13 -5.75 -11.25
C LYS A 75 -11.83 -5.18 -11.76
N THR A 76 -11.24 -5.84 -12.75
CA THR A 76 -10.02 -5.34 -13.39
C THR A 76 -10.27 -3.97 -14.05
N TYR A 77 -9.22 -3.20 -14.19
CA TYR A 77 -9.29 -1.87 -14.76
C TYR A 77 -7.92 -1.48 -15.33
N ASP A 78 -7.90 -0.43 -16.14
CA ASP A 78 -6.67 0.10 -16.73
C ASP A 78 -6.50 1.57 -16.33
N LYS A 79 -6.07 1.79 -15.09
CA LYS A 79 -5.82 3.12 -14.58
C LYS A 79 -4.72 3.07 -13.52
N VAL A 80 -3.70 3.93 -13.66
CA VAL A 80 -2.64 4.10 -12.68
C VAL A 80 -2.43 5.59 -12.45
N LEU A 81 -1.80 5.96 -11.35
CA LEU A 81 -1.42 7.35 -11.10
C LEU A 81 -0.18 7.67 -11.94
N ARG A 82 -0.36 8.42 -13.02
CA ARG A 82 0.73 8.74 -13.95
C ARG A 82 1.41 10.06 -13.64
N THR A 83 0.70 10.98 -13.00
CA THR A 83 1.21 12.32 -12.71
C THR A 83 0.90 12.69 -11.27
N TYR A 84 1.60 13.72 -10.78
CA TYR A 84 1.27 14.25 -9.45
C TYR A 84 -0.10 14.92 -9.43
N ALA A 85 -0.56 15.43 -10.58
CA ALA A 85 -1.93 15.96 -10.68
C ALA A 85 -2.97 14.87 -10.46
N ASP A 86 -2.74 13.68 -11.01
CA ASP A 86 -3.61 12.52 -10.75
C ASP A 86 -3.67 12.20 -9.26
N ALA A 87 -2.52 12.22 -8.59
CA ALA A 87 -2.43 11.97 -7.16
C ALA A 87 -3.20 13.03 -6.36
N GLU A 88 -3.04 14.30 -6.72
CA GLU A 88 -3.76 15.39 -6.05
C GLU A 88 -5.28 15.27 -6.23
N SER A 89 -5.73 14.79 -7.38
CA SER A 89 -7.15 14.55 -7.63
C SER A 89 -7.72 13.43 -6.75
N LEU A 90 -6.92 12.42 -6.47
CA LEU A 90 -7.33 11.29 -5.64
C LEU A 90 -7.23 11.59 -4.14
N ARG A 91 -6.39 12.52 -3.77
CA ARG A 91 -6.03 12.82 -2.39
C ARG A 91 -7.21 13.05 -1.44
N PRO A 92 -8.22 13.88 -1.79
CA PRO A 92 -9.33 14.12 -0.85
C PRO A 92 -10.07 12.84 -0.46
N GLU A 93 -10.25 11.93 -1.41
CA GLU A 93 -10.91 10.65 -1.15
C GLU A 93 -10.07 9.77 -0.23
N ILE A 94 -8.76 9.66 -0.50
CA ILE A 94 -7.86 8.87 0.34
C ILE A 94 -7.80 9.44 1.76
N GLU A 95 -7.67 10.74 1.90
CA GLU A 95 -7.61 11.37 3.21
C GLU A 95 -8.89 11.13 4.01
N ARG A 96 -10.04 11.23 3.36
CA ARG A 96 -11.32 10.99 4.01
C ARG A 96 -11.41 9.55 4.52
N GLU A 97 -11.07 8.59 3.67
CA GLU A 97 -11.17 7.18 4.04
C GLU A 97 -10.16 6.80 5.12
N LEU A 98 -8.93 7.31 5.04
CA LEU A 98 -7.92 7.06 6.06
C LEU A 98 -8.28 7.72 7.40
N SER A 99 -8.92 8.87 7.39
CA SER A 99 -9.32 9.53 8.63
C SER A 99 -10.28 8.66 9.44
N LEU A 100 -11.06 7.82 8.78
CA LEU A 100 -11.98 6.89 9.44
C LEU A 100 -11.29 5.60 9.89
N LEU A 101 -10.18 5.26 9.28
CA LEU A 101 -9.51 3.97 9.47
C LEU A 101 -8.30 4.05 10.40
N HIS A 102 -7.48 5.10 10.28
CA HIS A 102 -6.13 5.11 10.85
C HIS A 102 -6.09 5.16 12.38
N GLY A 103 -7.17 5.58 13.02
CA GLY A 103 -7.24 5.63 14.48
C GLY A 103 -7.14 4.26 15.15
N GLY A 104 -7.43 3.18 14.42
CA GLY A 104 -7.33 1.82 14.93
C GLY A 104 -5.93 1.21 14.87
N TYR A 105 -4.93 1.97 14.41
CA TYR A 105 -3.58 1.43 14.22
C TYR A 105 -2.54 2.25 14.98
N ASP A 106 -1.57 1.55 15.53
CA ASP A 106 -0.43 2.18 16.21
C ASP A 106 0.62 2.65 15.23
N GLN A 107 0.80 1.92 14.14
CA GLN A 107 1.79 2.22 13.11
C GLN A 107 1.21 1.97 11.72
N ILE A 108 1.55 2.83 10.78
CA ILE A 108 1.12 2.73 9.39
C ILE A 108 2.36 2.74 8.51
N LEU A 109 2.66 1.62 7.88
CA LEU A 109 3.82 1.47 7.01
C LEU A 109 3.40 1.65 5.56
N VAL A 110 4.03 2.58 4.87
CA VAL A 110 3.72 2.88 3.47
C VAL A 110 4.82 2.32 2.58
N ILE A 111 4.46 1.39 1.71
CA ILE A 111 5.34 0.80 0.71
C ILE A 111 4.73 1.11 -0.64
N ALA A 112 5.06 2.27 -1.20
CA ALA A 112 4.45 2.75 -2.43
C ALA A 112 5.34 3.80 -3.08
N GLY A 113 5.18 3.99 -4.39
CA GLY A 113 5.90 4.99 -5.14
C GLY A 113 5.46 6.42 -4.79
N ASP A 114 6.22 7.39 -5.27
CA ASP A 114 6.05 8.81 -4.89
C ASP A 114 4.65 9.34 -5.17
N LYS A 115 4.04 8.96 -6.27
CA LYS A 115 2.70 9.46 -6.63
C LYS A 115 1.65 8.96 -5.65
N TYR A 116 1.74 7.70 -5.24
CA TYR A 116 0.82 7.15 -4.24
C TYR A 116 1.08 7.77 -2.87
N ARG A 117 2.34 8.03 -2.52
CA ARG A 117 2.70 8.70 -1.28
C ARG A 117 2.13 10.12 -1.23
N ARG A 118 2.04 10.79 -2.38
CA ARG A 118 1.48 12.14 -2.46
C ARG A 118 0.04 12.18 -1.97
N THR A 119 -0.73 11.10 -2.16
CA THR A 119 -2.13 11.04 -1.71
C THR A 119 -2.25 11.08 -0.18
N LEU A 120 -1.16 10.83 0.54
CA LEU A 120 -1.14 10.78 2.01
C LEU A 120 -0.65 12.07 2.64
N LYS A 121 -0.25 13.06 1.85
CA LYS A 121 0.46 14.24 2.32
C LYS A 121 -0.28 15.02 3.42
N GLY A 122 -1.60 15.09 3.33
CA GLY A 122 -2.40 15.85 4.28
C GLY A 122 -2.84 15.07 5.51
N ILE A 123 -2.75 13.74 5.47
CA ILE A 123 -3.23 12.89 6.56
C ILE A 123 -2.10 12.23 7.36
N ALA A 124 -0.91 12.10 6.77
CA ALA A 124 0.19 11.40 7.39
C ALA A 124 0.69 12.16 8.64
N ASP A 125 0.66 11.49 9.77
CA ASP A 125 1.13 12.01 11.05
C ASP A 125 2.30 11.16 11.56
N GLU A 126 2.63 11.23 12.85
CA GLU A 126 3.78 10.54 13.44
C GLU A 126 3.66 9.02 13.44
N ARG A 127 2.48 8.49 13.18
CA ARG A 127 2.27 7.02 13.05
C ARG A 127 2.71 6.48 11.70
N TYR A 128 2.90 7.37 10.70
CA TYR A 128 3.18 6.97 9.32
C TYR A 128 4.68 6.84 9.10
N TYR A 129 5.07 5.70 8.54
CA TYR A 129 6.45 5.38 8.19
C TYR A 129 6.52 5.08 6.71
N PHE A 130 7.38 5.79 5.98
CA PHE A 130 7.53 5.60 4.54
C PHE A 130 8.84 4.85 4.28
N LEU A 131 8.73 3.67 3.68
CA LEU A 131 9.91 2.90 3.29
C LEU A 131 10.57 3.58 2.10
N LYS A 132 11.78 4.09 2.32
CA LYS A 132 12.55 4.75 1.29
C LYS A 132 13.66 3.82 0.82
N THR A 133 13.69 3.56 -0.49
CA THR A 133 14.68 2.69 -1.09
C THR A 133 15.25 3.33 -2.35
N SER A 134 16.29 2.73 -2.90
CA SER A 134 16.90 3.20 -4.15
C SER A 134 16.13 2.75 -5.40
N GLY A 135 15.05 1.98 -5.23
CA GLY A 135 14.24 1.51 -6.34
C GLY A 135 13.54 0.20 -6.01
N ILE A 136 12.82 -0.33 -7.00
CA ILE A 136 11.98 -1.52 -6.81
C ILE A 136 12.80 -2.76 -6.42
N GLY A 137 13.98 -2.93 -7.02
CA GLY A 137 14.84 -4.06 -6.67
C GLY A 137 15.30 -4.05 -5.23
N HIS A 138 15.65 -2.87 -4.71
CA HIS A 138 16.02 -2.68 -3.32
C HIS A 138 14.83 -2.99 -2.40
N THR A 139 13.65 -2.50 -2.75
CA THR A 139 12.43 -2.77 -1.98
C THR A 139 12.15 -4.26 -1.90
N LEU A 140 12.24 -4.96 -3.02
CA LEU A 140 12.04 -6.41 -3.07
C LEU A 140 13.05 -7.16 -2.19
N HIS A 141 14.30 -6.72 -2.20
CA HIS A 141 15.35 -7.32 -1.37
C HIS A 141 15.01 -7.20 0.12
N LEU A 142 14.60 -6.01 0.57
CA LEU A 142 14.23 -5.79 1.96
C LEU A 142 13.03 -6.64 2.38
N LEU A 143 12.02 -6.76 1.51
CA LEU A 143 10.86 -7.58 1.79
C LEU A 143 11.23 -9.07 1.89
N LYS A 144 12.05 -9.56 0.96
CA LYS A 144 12.49 -10.95 0.98
C LYS A 144 13.24 -11.32 2.25
N GLU A 145 14.07 -10.41 2.76
CA GLU A 145 14.81 -10.65 4.00
C GLU A 145 13.89 -10.90 5.19
N GLN A 146 12.72 -10.24 5.20
CA GLN A 146 11.78 -10.35 6.31
C GLN A 146 10.89 -11.58 6.20
N ILE A 147 10.64 -12.07 4.99
CA ILE A 147 9.73 -13.18 4.73
C ILE A 147 10.41 -14.53 4.92
N SER A 148 11.68 -14.63 4.57
CA SER A 148 12.42 -15.90 4.60
C SER A 148 12.82 -16.35 6.01
#